data_14f708a87b01733ba17f122ca69b1333
#
_entry.id   14f708a87b01733ba17f122ca69b1333
#
_cell.length_a   1.000
_cell.length_b   1.000
_cell.length_c   1.000
_cell.angle_alpha   90.00
_cell.angle_beta   90.00
_cell.angle_gamma   90.00
#
_symmetry.space_group_name_H-M   'P 1'
#
loop_
_entity.id
_entity.type
_entity.pdbx_description
1 polymer ?
#
loop_
_entity_poly.entity_id
_entity_poly.type
_entity_poly.pdbx_seq_one_letter_code
_entity_poly.pdbx_strand_id
1 'polypeptide(L)'
;MSSTSNPNPKLNSKNVTAKAPDEKEVFKTLNTNKIYIPVLIGLGVAVYFFLEKVDIPIFLDALGKSNWLWFLAALIMLLARDAGYIYRIRMISDEELSWKSSMYIILLWEFASAVTPSVVGGTAVAIFILNREGLSFGKSMAYVMMTALLDNFFFIVFSPLAIFVSNSFDFMVFPAISADIFNEFVQQQGLKGAFYVSYGLTVLYAMFFAYGLIINPKGFKWLLIKITSIKFLKRFQEGAINTGNEMIIAAKALRGSGISLWIKAIFLTFFIWIARYLMLNCLISAFTPLDAVDHLFVFARQIAMWIVMLLSPTPGSSGTAEAVFCLFYAEYLQKEFCAAVGILWRLFYYYPYLFIGALVLPRWLIRVNKNRKKKKK
;
A
#
# COMPACT_ATOMS: atom_id res chain seq x y z
N MET A 1 -46.71 -10.14 -38.66
CA MET A 1 -46.56 -10.78 -37.32
C MET A 1 -45.17 -11.38 -37.27
N SER A 2 -44.22 -10.67 -36.66
CA SER A 2 -42.88 -11.20 -36.40
C SER A 2 -42.51 -10.78 -34.98
N SER A 3 -42.46 -11.74 -34.10
CA SER A 3 -42.14 -11.61 -32.68
C SER A 3 -40.68 -11.36 -32.49
N THR A 4 -40.32 -10.18 -32.03
CA THR A 4 -38.95 -9.85 -31.58
C THR A 4 -38.70 -10.49 -30.22
N SER A 5 -37.90 -11.53 -30.19
CA SER A 5 -37.41 -12.16 -28.98
C SER A 5 -36.34 -11.27 -28.33
N ASN A 6 -36.68 -10.77 -27.15
CA ASN A 6 -35.79 -10.02 -26.26
C ASN A 6 -34.82 -11.00 -25.56
N PRO A 7 -33.50 -10.93 -25.75
CA PRO A 7 -32.57 -11.77 -25.02
C PRO A 7 -32.18 -11.10 -23.71
N ASN A 8 -33.03 -11.20 -22.70
CA ASN A 8 -32.66 -10.83 -21.35
C ASN A 8 -32.02 -12.05 -20.68
N PRO A 9 -30.69 -12.14 -20.47
CA PRO A 9 -30.10 -13.28 -19.80
C PRO A 9 -30.49 -13.23 -18.32
N LYS A 10 -31.45 -14.07 -17.94
CA LYS A 10 -31.76 -14.33 -16.54
C LYS A 10 -30.48 -14.69 -15.79
N LEU A 11 -29.95 -13.76 -15.01
CA LEU A 11 -28.82 -13.98 -14.09
C LEU A 11 -29.24 -15.03 -13.06
N ASN A 12 -28.85 -16.26 -13.30
CA ASN A 12 -29.13 -17.39 -12.43
C ASN A 12 -28.27 -17.25 -11.16
N SER A 13 -28.89 -16.81 -10.07
CA SER A 13 -28.23 -16.46 -8.80
C SER A 13 -27.69 -17.67 -8.02
N LYS A 14 -27.83 -18.89 -8.55
CA LYS A 14 -27.49 -20.12 -7.81
C LYS A 14 -26.06 -20.63 -7.95
N ASN A 15 -25.24 -20.13 -8.89
CA ASN A 15 -23.87 -20.63 -9.11
C ASN A 15 -22.85 -19.49 -9.27
N VAL A 16 -22.71 -18.62 -8.26
CA VAL A 16 -21.58 -17.70 -8.18
C VAL A 16 -20.45 -18.42 -7.44
N THR A 17 -19.69 -19.24 -8.13
CA THR A 17 -18.45 -19.82 -7.64
C THR A 17 -17.29 -18.97 -8.16
N ALA A 18 -16.73 -18.08 -7.32
CA ALA A 18 -15.42 -17.54 -7.61
C ALA A 18 -14.39 -18.64 -7.35
N LYS A 19 -13.58 -18.91 -8.36
CA LYS A 19 -12.48 -19.89 -8.25
C LYS A 19 -11.40 -19.25 -7.37
N ALA A 20 -11.03 -19.92 -6.28
CA ALA A 20 -9.88 -19.50 -5.50
C ALA A 20 -8.64 -19.40 -6.42
N PRO A 21 -7.74 -18.41 -6.21
CA PRO A 21 -6.53 -18.27 -7.01
C PRO A 21 -5.81 -19.61 -7.10
N ASP A 22 -5.40 -20.01 -8.30
CA ASP A 22 -4.68 -21.27 -8.49
C ASP A 22 -3.41 -21.24 -7.62
N GLU A 23 -3.28 -22.23 -6.75
CA GLU A 23 -2.12 -22.35 -5.86
C GLU A 23 -0.82 -22.28 -6.67
N LYS A 24 -0.80 -22.87 -7.87
CA LYS A 24 0.37 -22.85 -8.76
C LYS A 24 0.68 -21.44 -9.29
N GLU A 25 -0.32 -20.61 -9.59
CA GLU A 25 -0.08 -19.24 -10.04
C GLU A 25 0.43 -18.34 -8.89
N VAL A 26 -0.13 -18.46 -7.68
CA VAL A 26 0.35 -17.72 -6.51
C VAL A 26 1.77 -18.19 -6.12
N PHE A 27 2.04 -19.50 -6.14
CA PHE A 27 3.40 -20.01 -5.93
C PHE A 27 4.36 -19.63 -7.06
N LYS A 28 3.90 -19.49 -8.29
CA LYS A 28 4.70 -18.99 -9.41
C LYS A 28 5.07 -17.51 -9.25
N THR A 29 4.21 -16.74 -8.61
CA THR A 29 4.47 -15.33 -8.22
C THR A 29 5.40 -15.25 -7.02
N LEU A 30 5.30 -16.20 -6.07
CA LEU A 30 6.15 -16.34 -4.88
C LEU A 30 7.37 -17.26 -5.13
N ASN A 31 7.67 -17.60 -6.38
CA ASN A 31 8.82 -18.45 -6.69
C ASN A 31 10.11 -17.72 -6.31
N THR A 32 10.94 -18.40 -5.52
CA THR A 32 12.18 -17.90 -4.90
C THR A 32 13.05 -17.15 -5.92
N ASN A 33 13.22 -17.71 -7.14
CA ASN A 33 14.02 -17.07 -8.19
C ASN A 33 13.43 -15.74 -8.71
N LYS A 34 12.09 -15.60 -8.70
CA LYS A 34 11.42 -14.35 -9.11
C LYS A 34 11.41 -13.30 -8.01
N ILE A 35 11.54 -13.70 -6.75
CA ILE A 35 11.63 -12.81 -5.60
C ILE A 35 13.02 -12.19 -5.48
N TYR A 36 14.09 -12.96 -5.77
CA TYR A 36 15.44 -12.42 -5.67
C TYR A 36 15.73 -11.32 -6.70
N ILE A 37 15.15 -11.37 -7.90
CA ILE A 37 15.40 -10.36 -8.94
C ILE A 37 14.94 -8.97 -8.50
N PRO A 38 13.68 -8.72 -8.07
CA PRO A 38 13.27 -7.40 -7.57
C PRO A 38 14.04 -6.95 -6.33
N VAL A 39 14.39 -7.90 -5.43
CA VAL A 39 15.20 -7.61 -4.25
C VAL A 39 16.61 -7.16 -4.63
N LEU A 40 17.26 -7.87 -5.54
CA LEU A 40 18.60 -7.53 -6.03
C LEU A 40 18.60 -6.21 -6.81
N ILE A 41 17.58 -5.96 -7.64
CA ILE A 41 17.41 -4.69 -8.33
C ILE A 41 17.24 -3.56 -7.32
N GLY A 42 16.32 -3.71 -6.35
CA GLY A 42 16.08 -2.69 -5.33
C GLY A 42 17.32 -2.41 -4.48
N LEU A 43 18.04 -3.46 -4.08
CA LEU A 43 19.29 -3.33 -3.33
C LEU A 43 20.39 -2.70 -4.19
N GLY A 44 20.51 -3.13 -5.46
CA GLY A 44 21.49 -2.56 -6.40
C GLY A 44 21.26 -1.07 -6.66
N VAL A 45 20.00 -0.66 -6.83
CA VAL A 45 19.63 0.75 -6.96
C VAL A 45 19.98 1.52 -5.69
N ALA A 46 19.67 0.99 -4.51
CA ALA A 46 19.99 1.65 -3.25
C ALA A 46 21.52 1.81 -3.05
N VAL A 47 22.30 0.76 -3.34
CA VAL A 47 23.76 0.80 -3.28
C VAL A 47 24.31 1.81 -4.29
N TYR A 48 23.81 1.82 -5.53
CA TYR A 48 24.20 2.78 -6.55
C TYR A 48 23.96 4.23 -6.08
N PHE A 49 22.75 4.54 -5.61
CA PHE A 49 22.43 5.87 -5.08
C PHE A 49 23.28 6.23 -3.87
N PHE A 50 23.53 5.27 -2.97
CA PHE A 50 24.40 5.50 -1.81
C PHE A 50 25.81 5.86 -2.23
N LEU A 51 26.42 5.10 -3.12
CA LEU A 51 27.82 5.32 -3.55
C LEU A 51 27.99 6.58 -4.39
N GLU A 52 26.98 6.95 -5.18
CA GLU A 52 27.07 8.09 -6.11
C GLU A 52 26.64 9.42 -5.46
N LYS A 53 25.65 9.40 -4.56
CA LYS A 53 24.99 10.62 -4.05
C LYS A 53 25.31 10.92 -2.59
N VAL A 54 25.97 10.03 -1.86
CA VAL A 54 26.28 10.22 -0.44
C VAL A 54 27.75 10.52 -0.25
N ASP A 55 28.05 11.68 0.33
CA ASP A 55 29.37 11.95 0.88
C ASP A 55 29.51 11.21 2.21
N ILE A 56 30.22 10.08 2.17
CA ILE A 56 30.33 9.16 3.31
C ILE A 56 30.99 9.85 4.53
N PRO A 57 32.09 10.60 4.42
CA PRO A 57 32.65 11.36 5.52
C PRO A 57 31.67 12.32 6.18
N ILE A 58 30.97 13.14 5.38
CA ILE A 58 29.96 14.10 5.89
C ILE A 58 28.79 13.35 6.55
N PHE A 59 28.32 12.26 5.95
CA PHE A 59 27.24 11.47 6.50
C PHE A 59 27.62 10.82 7.85
N LEU A 60 28.83 10.27 7.97
CA LEU A 60 29.31 9.67 9.23
C LEU A 60 29.48 10.73 10.34
N ASP A 61 29.96 11.92 10.01
CA ASP A 61 30.00 13.04 10.94
C ASP A 61 28.60 13.46 11.40
N ALA A 62 27.67 13.62 10.47
CA ALA A 62 26.27 13.91 10.77
C ALA A 62 25.63 12.82 11.64
N LEU A 63 25.90 11.55 11.36
CA LEU A 63 25.41 10.42 12.15
C LEU A 63 26.00 10.43 13.57
N GLY A 64 27.29 10.76 13.73
CA GLY A 64 27.93 10.91 15.02
C GLY A 64 27.37 12.05 15.88
N LYS A 65 26.87 13.10 15.24
CA LYS A 65 26.22 14.26 15.87
C LYS A 65 24.71 14.08 16.04
N SER A 66 24.12 13.05 15.47
CA SER A 66 22.68 12.83 15.47
C SER A 66 22.15 12.50 16.85
N ASN A 67 20.88 12.87 17.09
CA ASN A 67 20.20 12.53 18.33
C ASN A 67 19.57 11.13 18.24
N TRP A 68 20.21 10.16 18.87
CA TRP A 68 19.81 8.75 18.86
C TRP A 68 18.43 8.46 19.47
N LEU A 69 17.92 9.33 20.31
CA LEU A 69 16.55 9.18 20.85
C LEU A 69 15.50 9.24 19.75
N TRP A 70 15.75 10.01 18.71
CA TRP A 70 14.85 10.07 17.56
C TRP A 70 14.87 8.80 16.71
N PHE A 71 15.98 8.09 16.61
CA PHE A 71 16.00 6.75 15.97
C PHE A 71 15.20 5.74 16.79
N LEU A 72 15.29 5.81 18.12
CA LEU A 72 14.44 4.98 18.98
C LEU A 72 12.96 5.34 18.81
N ALA A 73 12.62 6.62 18.75
CA ALA A 73 11.26 7.07 18.46
C ALA A 73 10.77 6.58 17.09
N ALA A 74 11.59 6.65 16.05
CA ALA A 74 11.27 6.10 14.75
C ALA A 74 10.98 4.59 14.79
N LEU A 75 11.78 3.82 15.53
CA LEU A 75 11.55 2.39 15.75
C LEU A 75 10.24 2.14 16.50
N ILE A 76 9.93 2.93 17.53
CA ILE A 76 8.65 2.83 18.26
C ILE A 76 7.47 3.10 17.31
N MET A 77 7.57 4.12 16.44
CA MET A 77 6.52 4.42 15.45
C MET A 77 6.35 3.28 14.46
N LEU A 78 7.44 2.66 14.00
CA LEU A 78 7.38 1.47 13.13
C LEU A 78 6.66 0.31 13.81
N LEU A 79 7.04 -0.01 15.06
CA LEU A 79 6.41 -1.09 15.83
C LEU A 79 4.94 -0.80 16.14
N ALA A 80 4.60 0.45 16.46
CA ALA A 80 3.22 0.89 16.68
C ALA A 80 2.36 0.72 15.41
N ARG A 81 2.89 1.08 14.25
CA ARG A 81 2.28 0.85 12.95
C ARG A 81 2.00 -0.63 12.72
N ASP A 82 2.99 -1.49 12.91
CA ASP A 82 2.87 -2.94 12.67
C ASP A 82 1.87 -3.58 13.64
N ALA A 83 1.94 -3.21 14.92
CA ALA A 83 0.96 -3.62 15.92
C ALA A 83 -0.46 -3.18 15.53
N GLY A 84 -0.61 -1.97 15.01
CA GLY A 84 -1.86 -1.46 14.46
C GLY A 84 -2.40 -2.32 13.30
N TYR A 85 -1.56 -2.69 12.32
CA TYR A 85 -1.96 -3.57 11.23
C TYR A 85 -2.37 -4.97 11.71
N ILE A 86 -1.60 -5.56 12.63
CA ILE A 86 -1.88 -6.87 13.22
C ILE A 86 -3.21 -6.84 13.98
N TYR A 87 -3.43 -5.80 14.77
CA TYR A 87 -4.68 -5.62 15.51
C TYR A 87 -5.86 -5.38 14.56
N ARG A 88 -5.68 -4.55 13.51
CA ARG A 88 -6.72 -4.25 12.53
C ARG A 88 -7.24 -5.51 11.82
N ILE A 89 -6.34 -6.36 11.31
CA ILE A 89 -6.77 -7.56 10.60
C ILE A 89 -7.44 -8.56 11.54
N ARG A 90 -7.01 -8.66 12.81
CA ARG A 90 -7.63 -9.47 13.83
C ARG A 90 -9.03 -8.96 14.19
N MET A 91 -9.17 -7.65 14.38
CA MET A 91 -10.45 -7.00 14.69
C MET A 91 -11.47 -7.15 13.54
N ILE A 92 -11.04 -6.90 12.31
CA ILE A 92 -11.91 -7.03 11.11
C ILE A 92 -12.35 -8.49 10.91
N SER A 93 -11.53 -9.46 11.29
CA SER A 93 -11.85 -10.88 11.20
C SER A 93 -12.68 -11.40 12.39
N ASP A 94 -13.21 -10.51 13.23
CA ASP A 94 -13.96 -10.87 14.44
C ASP A 94 -13.22 -11.88 15.31
N GLU A 95 -11.92 -11.67 15.47
CA GLU A 95 -10.99 -12.50 16.23
C GLU A 95 -10.84 -13.97 15.75
N GLU A 96 -11.36 -14.31 14.58
CA GLU A 96 -11.16 -15.64 13.99
C GLU A 96 -9.67 -15.95 13.77
N LEU A 97 -8.86 -14.90 13.56
CA LEU A 97 -7.40 -15.01 13.44
C LEU A 97 -6.72 -14.90 14.81
N SER A 98 -5.84 -15.84 15.12
CA SER A 98 -4.97 -15.73 16.29
C SER A 98 -3.95 -14.59 16.10
N TRP A 99 -3.41 -14.04 17.19
CA TRP A 99 -2.33 -13.04 17.13
C TRP A 99 -1.15 -13.49 16.27
N LYS A 100 -0.76 -14.77 16.40
CA LYS A 100 0.31 -15.36 15.61
C LYS A 100 -0.03 -15.40 14.12
N SER A 101 -1.25 -15.78 13.76
CA SER A 101 -1.73 -15.79 12.37
C SER A 101 -1.76 -14.37 11.80
N SER A 102 -2.31 -13.41 12.54
CA SER A 102 -2.36 -12.00 12.15
C SER A 102 -0.96 -11.42 11.90
N MET A 103 0.02 -11.74 12.77
CA MET A 103 1.41 -11.33 12.58
C MET A 103 2.00 -11.92 11.28
N TYR A 104 1.82 -13.24 11.03
CA TYR A 104 2.29 -13.84 9.78
C TYR A 104 1.63 -13.20 8.55
N ILE A 105 0.32 -12.93 8.61
CA ILE A 105 -0.42 -12.29 7.52
C ILE A 105 0.18 -10.93 7.20
N ILE A 106 0.41 -10.07 8.20
CA ILE A 106 0.91 -8.71 7.97
C ILE A 106 2.35 -8.74 7.44
N LEU A 107 3.25 -9.51 8.05
CA LEU A 107 4.64 -9.62 7.60
C LEU A 107 4.74 -10.13 6.15
N LEU A 108 3.95 -11.14 5.80
CA LEU A 108 3.94 -11.68 4.44
C LEU A 108 3.20 -10.78 3.44
N TRP A 109 2.22 -10.00 3.88
CA TRP A 109 1.55 -9.01 3.02
C TRP A 109 2.48 -7.86 2.69
N GLU A 110 3.18 -7.29 3.69
CA GLU A 110 4.19 -6.24 3.47
C GLU A 110 5.31 -6.76 2.55
N PHE A 111 5.78 -7.98 2.76
CA PHE A 111 6.73 -8.64 1.87
C PHE A 111 6.20 -8.76 0.43
N ALA A 112 4.98 -9.27 0.26
CA ALA A 112 4.38 -9.40 -1.06
C ALA A 112 4.24 -8.06 -1.76
N SER A 113 3.83 -7.01 -1.03
CA SER A 113 3.73 -5.65 -1.54
C SER A 113 5.10 -5.07 -1.94
N ALA A 114 6.16 -5.44 -1.23
CA ALA A 114 7.52 -4.99 -1.51
C ALA A 114 8.11 -5.65 -2.78
N VAL A 115 7.79 -6.92 -3.05
CA VAL A 115 8.36 -7.66 -4.19
C VAL A 115 7.51 -7.58 -5.46
N THR A 116 6.25 -7.15 -5.37
CA THR A 116 5.36 -7.05 -6.53
C THR A 116 5.38 -5.64 -7.14
N PRO A 117 5.41 -5.50 -8.47
CA PRO A 117 5.48 -4.21 -9.13
C PRO A 117 4.14 -3.44 -9.13
N SER A 118 3.09 -3.96 -8.48
CA SER A 118 1.79 -3.30 -8.41
C SER A 118 1.05 -3.62 -7.12
N VAL A 119 0.19 -2.70 -6.71
CA VAL A 119 -0.72 -2.87 -5.57
C VAL A 119 -1.59 -4.13 -5.72
N VAL A 120 -1.93 -4.50 -6.96
CA VAL A 120 -2.77 -5.67 -7.27
C VAL A 120 -2.07 -6.99 -6.92
N GLY A 121 -0.76 -7.10 -7.15
CA GLY A 121 0.00 -8.31 -6.83
C GLY A 121 0.02 -8.60 -5.33
N GLY A 122 0.30 -7.59 -4.50
CA GLY A 122 0.27 -7.71 -3.04
C GLY A 122 -1.11 -8.10 -2.51
N THR A 123 -2.17 -7.54 -3.08
CA THR A 123 -3.57 -7.82 -2.72
C THR A 123 -3.95 -9.29 -2.98
N ALA A 124 -3.61 -9.83 -4.15
CA ALA A 124 -3.90 -11.23 -4.49
C ALA A 124 -3.18 -12.21 -3.55
N VAL A 125 -1.91 -11.91 -3.22
CA VAL A 125 -1.13 -12.70 -2.25
C VAL A 125 -1.74 -12.61 -0.86
N ALA A 126 -2.20 -11.44 -0.42
CA ALA A 126 -2.85 -11.26 0.87
C ALA A 126 -4.13 -12.13 1.00
N ILE A 127 -4.99 -12.14 -0.03
CA ILE A 127 -6.19 -13.00 -0.06
C ILE A 127 -5.80 -14.47 0.09
N PHE A 128 -4.75 -14.90 -0.62
CA PHE A 128 -4.24 -16.27 -0.52
C PHE A 128 -3.74 -16.60 0.90
N ILE A 129 -2.98 -15.71 1.52
CA ILE A 129 -2.43 -15.90 2.87
C ILE A 129 -3.56 -16.03 3.89
N LEU A 130 -4.56 -15.12 3.87
CA LEU A 130 -5.71 -15.17 4.76
C LEU A 130 -6.50 -16.47 4.59
N ASN A 131 -6.73 -16.90 3.37
CA ASN A 131 -7.40 -18.17 3.09
C ASN A 131 -6.62 -19.38 3.61
N ARG A 132 -5.29 -19.34 3.52
CA ARG A 132 -4.42 -20.38 4.06
C ARG A 132 -4.39 -20.41 5.60
N GLU A 133 -4.58 -19.29 6.25
CA GLU A 133 -4.70 -19.21 7.71
C GLU A 133 -6.06 -19.69 8.24
N GLY A 134 -7.00 -20.02 7.36
CA GLY A 134 -8.25 -20.74 7.72
C GLY A 134 -9.52 -19.95 7.47
N LEU A 135 -9.44 -18.72 6.98
CA LEU A 135 -10.61 -17.98 6.55
C LEU A 135 -11.18 -18.53 5.24
N SER A 136 -12.49 -18.43 5.06
CA SER A 136 -13.11 -18.72 3.76
C SER A 136 -12.59 -17.72 2.70
N PHE A 137 -12.60 -18.13 1.44
CA PHE A 137 -12.18 -17.27 0.32
C PHE A 137 -12.94 -15.94 0.30
N GLY A 138 -14.27 -15.99 0.51
CA GLY A 138 -15.11 -14.79 0.53
C GLY A 138 -14.75 -13.83 1.67
N LYS A 139 -14.48 -14.33 2.89
CA LYS A 139 -14.02 -13.52 4.01
C LYS A 139 -12.62 -12.93 3.74
N SER A 140 -11.69 -13.73 3.23
CA SER A 140 -10.33 -13.28 2.89
C SER A 140 -10.37 -12.10 1.92
N MET A 141 -11.19 -12.21 0.88
CA MET A 141 -11.38 -11.15 -0.09
C MET A 141 -12.05 -9.92 0.51
N ALA A 142 -13.12 -10.12 1.28
CA ALA A 142 -13.84 -9.05 1.94
C ALA A 142 -12.92 -8.21 2.84
N TYR A 143 -12.09 -8.85 3.65
CA TYR A 143 -11.21 -8.17 4.59
C TYR A 143 -10.07 -7.43 3.87
N VAL A 144 -9.52 -8.01 2.80
CA VAL A 144 -8.51 -7.33 1.99
C VAL A 144 -9.10 -6.11 1.26
N MET A 145 -10.29 -6.24 0.66
CA MET A 145 -10.96 -5.13 0.01
C MET A 145 -11.38 -4.03 0.99
N MET A 146 -11.88 -4.40 2.17
CA MET A 146 -12.18 -3.45 3.25
C MET A 146 -10.92 -2.70 3.69
N THR A 147 -9.81 -3.41 3.89
CA THR A 147 -8.52 -2.81 4.24
C THR A 147 -8.06 -1.81 3.19
N ALA A 148 -8.09 -2.19 1.90
CA ALA A 148 -7.71 -1.30 0.82
C ALA A 148 -8.61 -0.05 0.73
N LEU A 149 -9.92 -0.21 0.95
CA LEU A 149 -10.86 0.92 0.98
C LEU A 149 -10.56 1.89 2.13
N LEU A 150 -10.28 1.35 3.32
CA LEU A 150 -9.92 2.15 4.50
C LEU A 150 -8.61 2.90 4.32
N ASP A 151 -7.60 2.26 3.73
CA ASP A 151 -6.31 2.89 3.45
C ASP A 151 -6.47 4.03 2.42
N ASN A 152 -7.25 3.82 1.35
CA ASN A 152 -7.56 4.89 0.41
C ASN A 152 -8.38 6.03 1.04
N PHE A 153 -9.28 5.71 1.98
CA PHE A 153 -10.06 6.72 2.70
C PHE A 153 -9.16 7.67 3.51
N PHE A 154 -8.09 7.17 4.11
CA PHE A 154 -7.09 8.02 4.75
C PHE A 154 -6.56 9.08 3.77
N PHE A 155 -6.12 8.68 2.58
CA PHE A 155 -5.59 9.62 1.57
C PHE A 155 -6.65 10.59 1.05
N ILE A 156 -7.90 10.13 0.89
CA ILE A 156 -9.00 11.01 0.45
C ILE A 156 -9.23 12.14 1.46
N VAL A 157 -9.09 11.86 2.75
CA VAL A 157 -9.26 12.86 3.82
C VAL A 157 -8.02 13.73 3.99
N PHE A 158 -6.85 13.12 4.10
CA PHE A 158 -5.63 13.83 4.48
C PHE A 158 -4.94 14.55 3.31
N SER A 159 -5.17 14.17 2.06
CA SER A 159 -4.56 14.90 0.93
C SER A 159 -5.11 16.33 0.76
N PRO A 160 -6.43 16.55 0.79
CA PRO A 160 -6.97 17.92 0.81
C PRO A 160 -6.54 18.71 2.04
N LEU A 161 -6.45 18.03 3.20
CA LEU A 161 -5.99 18.65 4.43
C LEU A 161 -4.53 19.12 4.33
N ALA A 162 -3.65 18.33 3.70
CA ALA A 162 -2.27 18.72 3.45
C ALA A 162 -2.18 19.96 2.56
N ILE A 163 -3.01 20.06 1.52
CA ILE A 163 -3.09 21.23 0.66
C ILE A 163 -3.66 22.45 1.42
N PHE A 164 -4.66 22.23 2.27
CA PHE A 164 -5.22 23.28 3.12
C PHE A 164 -4.17 23.86 4.08
N VAL A 165 -3.41 22.99 4.75
CA VAL A 165 -2.29 23.39 5.61
C VAL A 165 -1.26 24.18 4.83
N SER A 166 -0.87 23.71 3.63
CA SER A 166 0.03 24.43 2.74
C SER A 166 -0.42 25.89 2.49
N ASN A 167 -1.69 26.04 2.13
CA ASN A 167 -2.23 27.37 1.81
C ASN A 167 -2.39 28.27 3.05
N SER A 168 -2.68 27.67 4.22
CA SER A 168 -2.92 28.43 5.47
C SER A 168 -1.65 28.97 6.12
N PHE A 169 -0.52 28.32 5.89
CA PHE A 169 0.78 28.67 6.49
C PHE A 169 1.79 29.19 5.46
N ASP A 170 1.34 29.51 4.24
CA ASP A 170 2.20 29.92 3.12
C ASP A 170 3.38 28.94 2.87
N PHE A 171 3.10 27.65 3.07
CA PHE A 171 4.06 26.56 2.99
C PHE A 171 3.90 25.79 1.68
N MET A 172 4.99 25.51 0.99
CA MET A 172 4.96 24.73 -0.25
C MET A 172 5.00 23.23 0.05
N VAL A 173 3.84 22.55 -0.04
CA VAL A 173 3.79 21.07 -0.02
C VAL A 173 4.60 20.46 -1.19
N PHE A 174 4.58 21.13 -2.33
CA PHE A 174 5.44 20.80 -3.46
C PHE A 174 6.64 21.75 -3.44
N PRO A 175 7.83 21.28 -3.05
CA PRO A 175 8.99 22.12 -2.89
C PRO A 175 9.40 22.75 -4.22
N ALA A 176 9.94 23.98 -4.13
CA ALA A 176 10.65 24.59 -5.23
C ALA A 176 11.95 23.81 -5.46
N ILE A 177 12.15 23.28 -6.66
CA ILE A 177 13.32 22.51 -7.00
C ILE A 177 14.35 23.46 -7.58
N SER A 178 15.53 23.58 -6.94
CA SER A 178 16.64 24.39 -7.44
C SER A 178 17.13 23.89 -8.80
N ALA A 179 17.28 24.82 -9.72
CA ALA A 179 17.21 24.68 -11.17
C ALA A 179 18.53 24.32 -11.86
N ASP A 180 19.19 23.22 -11.56
CA ASP A 180 20.39 22.84 -12.35
C ASP A 180 20.12 21.89 -13.55
N ILE A 181 18.94 21.33 -13.72
CA ILE A 181 18.69 20.36 -14.80
C ILE A 181 17.38 20.59 -15.59
N PHE A 182 16.35 21.24 -14.98
CA PHE A 182 15.10 21.60 -15.66
C PHE A 182 14.49 22.86 -15.05
N ASN A 183 13.80 23.66 -15.87
CA ASN A 183 13.14 24.87 -15.44
C ASN A 183 12.26 24.61 -14.19
N GLU A 184 12.55 25.27 -13.06
CA GLU A 184 11.89 25.13 -11.74
C GLU A 184 10.36 25.08 -11.85
N PHE A 185 9.80 25.91 -12.74
CA PHE A 185 8.38 25.94 -13.03
C PHE A 185 7.86 24.61 -13.60
N VAL A 186 8.60 23.96 -14.53
CA VAL A 186 8.18 22.71 -15.17
C VAL A 186 8.18 21.55 -14.17
N GLN A 187 9.16 21.51 -13.28
CA GLN A 187 9.24 20.44 -12.29
C GLN A 187 8.16 20.58 -11.21
N GLN A 188 7.93 21.77 -10.68
CA GLN A 188 6.88 22.02 -9.71
C GLN A 188 5.48 21.77 -10.29
N GLN A 189 5.21 22.23 -11.51
CA GLN A 189 3.93 21.96 -12.19
C GLN A 189 3.78 20.49 -12.52
N GLY A 190 4.86 19.79 -12.87
CA GLY A 190 4.87 18.34 -13.09
C GLY A 190 4.50 17.55 -11.83
N LEU A 191 5.08 17.90 -10.66
CA LEU A 191 4.74 17.28 -9.36
C LEU A 191 3.29 17.56 -8.96
N LYS A 192 2.83 18.81 -9.11
CA LYS A 192 1.42 19.18 -8.86
C LYS A 192 0.48 18.41 -9.77
N GLY A 193 0.78 18.36 -11.07
CA GLY A 193 0.00 17.60 -12.05
C GLY A 193 -0.07 16.10 -11.71
N ALA A 194 1.08 15.48 -11.42
CA ALA A 194 1.16 14.10 -11.00
C ALA A 194 0.34 13.84 -9.74
N PHE A 195 0.41 14.72 -8.74
CA PHE A 195 -0.39 14.63 -7.53
C PHE A 195 -1.89 14.68 -7.81
N TYR A 196 -2.37 15.68 -8.55
CA TYR A 196 -3.80 15.82 -8.81
C TYR A 196 -4.35 14.67 -9.65
N VAL A 197 -3.60 14.20 -10.64
CA VAL A 197 -3.98 13.02 -11.44
C VAL A 197 -4.05 11.76 -10.55
N SER A 198 -3.02 11.50 -9.76
CA SER A 198 -2.99 10.33 -8.87
C SER A 198 -4.06 10.41 -7.79
N TYR A 199 -4.27 11.58 -7.21
CA TYR A 199 -5.33 11.80 -6.23
C TYR A 199 -6.72 11.57 -6.85
N GLY A 200 -6.99 12.15 -8.04
CA GLY A 200 -8.23 11.92 -8.77
C GLY A 200 -8.47 10.44 -9.07
N LEU A 201 -7.44 9.72 -9.53
CA LEU A 201 -7.52 8.27 -9.75
C LEU A 201 -7.77 7.51 -8.45
N THR A 202 -7.15 7.91 -7.34
CA THR A 202 -7.38 7.30 -6.01
C THR A 202 -8.82 7.49 -5.54
N VAL A 203 -9.37 8.69 -5.70
CA VAL A 203 -10.78 8.99 -5.37
C VAL A 203 -11.72 8.16 -6.23
N LEU A 204 -11.51 8.14 -7.55
CA LEU A 204 -12.32 7.36 -8.49
C LEU A 204 -12.27 5.86 -8.17
N TYR A 205 -11.08 5.35 -7.90
CA TYR A 205 -10.88 3.95 -7.50
C TYR A 205 -11.64 3.64 -6.20
N ALA A 206 -11.47 4.45 -5.16
CA ALA A 206 -12.13 4.24 -3.88
C ALA A 206 -13.65 4.33 -3.99
N MET A 207 -14.19 5.32 -4.72
CA MET A 207 -15.62 5.44 -4.97
C MET A 207 -16.19 4.23 -5.72
N PHE A 208 -15.48 3.76 -6.73
CA PHE A 208 -15.87 2.61 -7.53
C PHE A 208 -15.89 1.33 -6.68
N PHE A 209 -14.87 1.12 -5.85
CA PHE A 209 -14.81 -0.02 -4.94
C PHE A 209 -15.82 0.08 -3.78
N ALA A 210 -16.01 1.27 -3.21
CA ALA A 210 -17.05 1.50 -2.19
C ALA A 210 -18.45 1.23 -2.74
N TYR A 211 -18.74 1.67 -3.96
CA TYR A 211 -20.00 1.35 -4.64
C TYR A 211 -20.21 -0.15 -4.75
N GLY A 212 -19.19 -0.90 -5.19
CA GLY A 212 -19.26 -2.35 -5.34
C GLY A 212 -19.34 -3.10 -4.01
N LEU A 213 -18.57 -2.69 -3.02
CA LEU A 213 -18.46 -3.41 -1.76
C LEU A 213 -19.65 -3.14 -0.81
N ILE A 214 -20.13 -1.89 -0.78
CA ILE A 214 -21.10 -1.41 0.22
C ILE A 214 -22.49 -1.25 -0.38
N ILE A 215 -22.60 -0.60 -1.55
CA ILE A 215 -23.89 -0.15 -2.09
C ILE A 215 -24.51 -1.20 -3.00
N ASN A 216 -23.86 -1.55 -4.12
CA ASN A 216 -24.44 -2.42 -5.12
C ASN A 216 -23.41 -3.32 -5.83
N PRO A 217 -23.07 -4.49 -5.26
CA PRO A 217 -22.10 -5.40 -5.84
C PRO A 217 -22.54 -5.98 -7.20
N LYS A 218 -23.85 -6.12 -7.45
CA LYS A 218 -24.37 -6.57 -8.74
C LYS A 218 -24.23 -5.48 -9.82
N GLY A 219 -24.50 -4.22 -9.45
CA GLY A 219 -24.28 -3.06 -10.30
C GLY A 219 -22.82 -2.86 -10.67
N PHE A 220 -21.92 -3.06 -9.73
CA PHE A 220 -20.47 -3.06 -9.97
C PHE A 220 -20.07 -4.11 -11.02
N LYS A 221 -20.53 -5.36 -10.87
CA LYS A 221 -20.28 -6.42 -11.85
C LYS A 221 -20.83 -6.06 -13.23
N TRP A 222 -22.06 -5.57 -13.29
CA TRP A 222 -22.69 -5.13 -14.55
C TRP A 222 -21.86 -4.02 -15.23
N LEU A 223 -21.41 -3.04 -14.46
CA LEU A 223 -20.60 -1.93 -14.97
C LEU A 223 -19.27 -2.43 -15.54
N LEU A 224 -18.57 -3.32 -14.83
CA LEU A 224 -17.34 -3.96 -15.31
C LEU A 224 -17.55 -4.69 -16.63
N ILE A 225 -18.62 -5.49 -16.74
CA ILE A 225 -18.95 -6.22 -17.96
C ILE A 225 -19.26 -5.25 -19.11
N LYS A 226 -20.01 -4.18 -18.84
CA LYS A 226 -20.36 -3.18 -19.85
C LYS A 226 -19.13 -2.43 -20.38
N ILE A 227 -18.22 -2.03 -19.48
CA ILE A 227 -16.95 -1.38 -19.88
C ILE A 227 -16.10 -2.35 -20.73
N THR A 228 -15.98 -3.60 -20.31
CA THR A 228 -15.16 -4.60 -21.02
C THR A 228 -15.85 -5.21 -22.26
N SER A 229 -17.10 -4.88 -22.52
CA SER A 229 -17.80 -5.30 -23.77
C SER A 229 -17.36 -4.48 -24.99
N ILE A 230 -16.67 -3.35 -24.81
CA ILE A 230 -16.09 -2.55 -25.87
C ILE A 230 -15.03 -3.38 -26.60
N LYS A 231 -15.00 -3.35 -27.93
CA LYS A 231 -14.17 -4.21 -28.81
C LYS A 231 -12.70 -4.28 -28.38
N PHE A 232 -12.12 -3.16 -27.99
CA PHE A 232 -10.72 -3.06 -27.55
C PHE A 232 -10.47 -3.69 -26.16
N LEU A 233 -11.47 -3.68 -25.26
CA LEU A 233 -11.35 -4.20 -23.89
C LEU A 233 -11.91 -5.63 -23.72
N LYS A 234 -12.44 -6.22 -24.79
CA LYS A 234 -13.09 -7.53 -24.76
C LYS A 234 -12.20 -8.66 -24.23
N ARG A 235 -10.88 -8.56 -24.44
CA ARG A 235 -9.88 -9.50 -23.89
C ARG A 235 -9.87 -9.55 -22.35
N PHE A 236 -10.35 -8.53 -21.66
CA PHE A 236 -10.42 -8.45 -20.20
C PHE A 236 -11.78 -8.86 -19.63
N GLN A 237 -12.74 -9.24 -20.47
CA GLN A 237 -14.13 -9.49 -20.06
C GLN A 237 -14.26 -10.66 -19.08
N GLU A 238 -13.50 -11.74 -19.26
CA GLU A 238 -13.50 -12.86 -18.32
C GLU A 238 -12.97 -12.44 -16.94
N GLY A 239 -11.87 -11.68 -16.90
CA GLY A 239 -11.36 -11.08 -15.67
C GLY A 239 -12.38 -10.16 -14.98
N ALA A 240 -13.10 -9.35 -15.74
CA ALA A 240 -14.16 -8.47 -15.23
C ALA A 240 -15.33 -9.26 -14.62
N ILE A 241 -15.73 -10.36 -15.23
CA ILE A 241 -16.78 -11.25 -14.68
C ILE A 241 -16.29 -11.85 -13.35
N ASN A 242 -15.06 -12.34 -13.30
CA ASN A 242 -14.47 -12.93 -12.09
C ASN A 242 -14.38 -11.90 -10.96
N THR A 243 -13.81 -10.71 -11.21
CA THR A 243 -13.74 -9.61 -10.25
C THR A 243 -15.13 -9.19 -9.75
N GLY A 244 -16.12 -9.13 -10.65
CA GLY A 244 -17.50 -8.84 -10.27
C GLY A 244 -18.14 -9.91 -9.37
N ASN A 245 -17.84 -11.19 -9.61
CA ASN A 245 -18.28 -12.30 -8.74
C ASN A 245 -17.61 -12.22 -7.37
N GLU A 246 -16.32 -11.94 -7.34
CA GLU A 246 -15.52 -11.74 -6.14
C GLU A 246 -16.09 -10.61 -5.28
N MET A 247 -16.44 -9.48 -5.91
CA MET A 247 -17.05 -8.35 -5.22
C MET A 247 -18.40 -8.75 -4.57
N ILE A 248 -19.23 -9.52 -5.26
CA ILE A 248 -20.51 -10.01 -4.70
C ILE A 248 -20.28 -10.90 -3.47
N ILE A 249 -19.26 -11.76 -3.52
CA ILE A 249 -18.90 -12.65 -2.41
C ILE A 249 -18.35 -11.83 -1.23
N ALA A 250 -17.47 -10.87 -1.50
CA ALA A 250 -16.90 -9.97 -0.49
C ALA A 250 -17.99 -9.14 0.21
N ALA A 251 -18.85 -8.48 -0.58
CA ALA A 251 -19.96 -7.69 -0.05
C ALA A 251 -20.94 -8.54 0.80
N LYS A 252 -21.19 -9.79 0.40
CA LYS A 252 -22.02 -10.72 1.19
C LYS A 252 -21.35 -11.07 2.53
N ALA A 253 -20.04 -11.25 2.55
CA ALA A 253 -19.30 -11.57 3.77
C ALA A 253 -19.27 -10.40 4.78
N LEU A 254 -19.28 -9.15 4.27
CA LEU A 254 -19.34 -7.94 5.11
C LEU A 254 -20.78 -7.53 5.47
N ARG A 255 -21.79 -8.17 4.88
CA ARG A 255 -23.18 -7.85 5.18
C ARG A 255 -23.49 -8.25 6.63
N GLY A 256 -23.93 -7.27 7.43
CA GLY A 256 -24.18 -7.44 8.86
C GLY A 256 -23.04 -6.97 9.77
N SER A 257 -21.91 -6.56 9.22
CA SER A 257 -20.89 -5.85 9.99
C SER A 257 -21.48 -4.54 10.52
N GLY A 258 -21.53 -4.38 11.84
CA GLY A 258 -22.10 -3.19 12.48
C GLY A 258 -21.27 -1.93 12.17
N ILE A 259 -21.91 -0.78 12.20
CA ILE A 259 -21.26 0.53 12.02
C ILE A 259 -20.08 0.74 12.99
N SER A 260 -20.14 0.16 14.18
CA SER A 260 -19.07 0.20 15.18
C SER A 260 -17.76 -0.41 14.67
N LEU A 261 -17.82 -1.51 13.90
CA LEU A 261 -16.64 -2.11 13.29
C LEU A 261 -15.99 -1.14 12.30
N TRP A 262 -16.78 -0.49 11.45
CA TRP A 262 -16.27 0.48 10.46
C TRP A 262 -15.63 1.68 11.13
N ILE A 263 -16.26 2.25 12.16
CA ILE A 263 -15.72 3.39 12.91
C ILE A 263 -14.40 3.01 13.57
N LYS A 264 -14.34 1.89 14.28
CA LYS A 264 -13.08 1.39 14.89
C LYS A 264 -11.99 1.15 13.86
N ALA A 265 -12.34 0.57 12.70
CA ALA A 265 -11.41 0.32 11.62
C ALA A 265 -10.87 1.61 10.99
N ILE A 266 -11.70 2.66 10.85
CA ILE A 266 -11.27 3.99 10.38
C ILE A 266 -10.28 4.62 11.35
N PHE A 267 -10.61 4.70 12.64
CA PHE A 267 -9.71 5.26 13.64
C PHE A 267 -8.38 4.52 13.69
N LEU A 268 -8.42 3.20 13.66
CA LEU A 268 -7.21 2.39 13.67
C LEU A 268 -6.39 2.56 12.39
N THR A 269 -7.04 2.73 11.25
CA THR A 269 -6.37 3.03 9.98
C THR A 269 -5.66 4.39 10.05
N PHE A 270 -6.31 5.40 10.61
CA PHE A 270 -5.69 6.71 10.80
C PHE A 270 -4.48 6.63 11.74
N PHE A 271 -4.60 5.92 12.86
CA PHE A 271 -3.48 5.65 13.76
C PHE A 271 -2.30 5.00 13.03
N ILE A 272 -2.54 3.96 12.23
CA ILE A 272 -1.52 3.23 11.47
C ILE A 272 -0.78 4.18 10.51
N TRP A 273 -1.51 4.97 9.72
CA TRP A 273 -0.91 5.88 8.74
C TRP A 273 -0.21 7.07 9.39
N ILE A 274 -0.74 7.59 10.49
CA ILE A 274 -0.08 8.64 11.29
C ILE A 274 1.23 8.11 11.87
N ALA A 275 1.23 6.94 12.51
CA ALA A 275 2.45 6.32 13.03
C ALA A 275 3.48 6.06 11.94
N ARG A 276 3.02 5.59 10.76
CA ARG A 276 3.86 5.39 9.58
C ARG A 276 4.57 6.66 9.13
N TYR A 277 3.89 7.79 9.13
CA TYR A 277 4.46 9.05 8.68
C TYR A 277 5.27 9.74 9.77
N LEU A 278 4.86 9.66 11.02
CA LEU A 278 5.66 10.17 12.14
C LEU A 278 7.03 9.49 12.26
N MET A 279 7.17 8.26 11.79
CA MET A 279 8.47 7.58 11.71
C MET A 279 9.49 8.39 10.89
N LEU A 280 9.11 8.95 9.73
CA LEU A 280 10.03 9.79 8.94
C LEU A 280 10.29 11.13 9.62
N ASN A 281 9.28 11.73 10.25
CA ASN A 281 9.48 12.93 11.08
C ASN A 281 10.57 12.68 12.12
N CYS A 282 10.51 11.55 12.82
CA CYS A 282 11.54 11.17 13.78
C CYS A 282 12.92 10.99 13.12
N LEU A 283 12.98 10.34 11.94
CA LEU A 283 14.27 10.17 11.25
C LEU A 283 14.91 11.49 10.83
N ILE A 284 14.11 12.44 10.33
CA ILE A 284 14.61 13.78 10.00
C ILE A 284 15.05 14.51 11.25
N SER A 285 14.26 14.45 12.35
CA SER A 285 14.58 15.07 13.64
C SER A 285 15.86 14.53 14.28
N ALA A 286 16.32 13.34 13.89
CA ALA A 286 17.59 12.82 14.35
C ALA A 286 18.79 13.65 13.84
N PHE A 287 18.65 14.26 12.66
CA PHE A 287 19.71 15.05 12.02
C PHE A 287 19.49 16.56 12.12
N THR A 288 18.22 16.99 12.05
CA THR A 288 17.85 18.41 12.06
C THR A 288 16.73 18.63 13.07
N PRO A 289 16.90 19.52 14.06
CA PRO A 289 15.82 19.87 14.99
C PRO A 289 14.63 20.42 14.21
N LEU A 290 13.45 19.82 14.40
CA LEU A 290 12.20 20.27 13.81
C LEU A 290 11.33 20.88 14.93
N ASP A 291 10.71 22.01 14.64
CA ASP A 291 9.66 22.56 15.48
C ASP A 291 8.30 21.89 15.22
N ALA A 292 7.25 22.30 15.94
CA ALA A 292 5.93 21.71 15.79
C ALA A 292 5.32 21.95 14.39
N VAL A 293 5.64 23.07 13.77
CA VAL A 293 5.16 23.45 12.44
C VAL A 293 5.90 22.67 11.37
N ASP A 294 7.23 22.51 11.53
CA ASP A 294 8.04 21.67 10.65
C ASP A 294 7.56 20.23 10.63
N HIS A 295 7.23 19.68 11.81
CA HIS A 295 6.64 18.34 11.90
C HIS A 295 5.36 18.20 11.08
N LEU A 296 4.49 19.22 11.12
CA LEU A 296 3.27 19.24 10.32
C LEU A 296 3.58 19.31 8.82
N PHE A 297 4.55 20.09 8.42
CA PHE A 297 4.94 20.25 7.02
C PHE A 297 5.62 18.99 6.45
N VAL A 298 6.53 18.38 7.20
CA VAL A 298 7.12 17.09 6.84
C VAL A 298 6.04 16.04 6.66
N PHE A 299 5.05 15.99 7.55
CA PHE A 299 3.92 15.09 7.45
C PHE A 299 3.05 15.35 6.19
N ALA A 300 2.74 16.60 5.91
CA ALA A 300 1.97 16.99 4.71
C ALA A 300 2.72 16.63 3.40
N ARG A 301 4.04 16.86 3.36
CA ARG A 301 4.89 16.47 2.23
C ARG A 301 4.93 14.96 2.01
N GLN A 302 4.90 14.15 3.08
CA GLN A 302 4.85 12.70 2.93
C GLN A 302 3.56 12.22 2.25
N ILE A 303 2.41 12.83 2.58
CA ILE A 303 1.14 12.52 1.93
C ILE A 303 1.24 12.83 0.43
N ALA A 304 1.76 14.02 0.08
CA ALA A 304 1.91 14.42 -1.31
C ALA A 304 2.91 13.52 -2.06
N MET A 305 4.06 13.23 -1.45
CA MET A 305 5.07 12.32 -2.00
C MET A 305 4.50 10.93 -2.24
N TRP A 306 3.74 10.39 -1.30
CA TRP A 306 3.10 9.07 -1.44
C TRP A 306 2.15 9.03 -2.63
N ILE A 307 1.27 10.03 -2.77
CA ILE A 307 0.32 10.13 -3.89
C ILE A 307 1.06 10.20 -5.23
N VAL A 308 2.14 10.99 -5.32
CA VAL A 308 2.98 11.06 -6.54
C VAL A 308 3.64 9.69 -6.83
N MET A 309 4.11 9.00 -5.79
CA MET A 309 4.76 7.69 -5.93
C MET A 309 3.82 6.56 -6.39
N LEU A 310 2.49 6.73 -6.31
CA LEU A 310 1.54 5.75 -6.86
C LEU A 310 1.69 5.59 -8.39
N LEU A 311 2.24 6.58 -9.09
CA LEU A 311 2.54 6.48 -10.53
C LEU A 311 3.82 5.70 -10.83
N SER A 312 4.61 5.33 -9.82
CA SER A 312 5.86 4.61 -10.03
C SER A 312 5.60 3.17 -10.54
N PRO A 313 6.21 2.77 -11.66
CA PRO A 313 6.03 1.42 -12.21
C PRO A 313 6.93 0.38 -11.54
N THR A 314 7.84 0.79 -10.67
CA THR A 314 8.86 -0.10 -10.09
C THR A 314 8.38 -0.80 -8.82
N PRO A 315 8.84 -2.03 -8.54
CA PRO A 315 8.54 -2.73 -7.29
C PRO A 315 8.93 -1.90 -6.06
N GLY A 316 7.97 -1.72 -5.13
CA GLY A 316 8.17 -0.90 -3.94
C GLY A 316 8.61 0.54 -4.22
N SER A 317 8.34 1.07 -5.43
CA SER A 317 8.80 2.38 -5.92
C SER A 317 10.32 2.59 -5.83
N SER A 318 11.12 1.50 -5.93
CA SER A 318 12.58 1.57 -5.86
C SER A 318 13.15 2.43 -6.99
N GLY A 319 14.12 3.27 -6.67
CA GLY A 319 14.68 4.30 -7.56
C GLY A 319 13.85 5.59 -7.55
N THR A 320 12.53 5.50 -7.74
CA THR A 320 11.64 6.67 -7.69
C THR A 320 11.55 7.24 -6.28
N ALA A 321 11.45 6.39 -5.26
CA ALA A 321 11.32 6.82 -3.87
C ALA A 321 12.58 7.57 -3.40
N GLU A 322 13.75 7.05 -3.71
CA GLU A 322 15.05 7.64 -3.36
C GLU A 322 15.27 8.98 -4.09
N ALA A 323 14.92 9.04 -5.39
CA ALA A 323 15.03 10.27 -6.17
C ALA A 323 14.04 11.35 -5.68
N VAL A 324 12.79 10.98 -5.43
CA VAL A 324 11.74 11.91 -5.00
C VAL A 324 11.95 12.34 -3.54
N PHE A 325 12.58 11.52 -2.69
CA PHE A 325 12.83 11.84 -1.29
C PHE A 325 13.58 13.17 -1.13
N CYS A 326 14.71 13.32 -1.78
CA CYS A 326 15.48 14.56 -1.67
C CYS A 326 14.78 15.76 -2.32
N LEU A 327 13.92 15.54 -3.34
CA LEU A 327 13.11 16.64 -3.88
C LEU A 327 12.14 17.20 -2.82
N PHE A 328 11.59 16.34 -1.95
CA PHE A 328 10.62 16.78 -0.94
C PHE A 328 11.25 17.26 0.36
N TYR A 329 12.48 16.83 0.70
CA TYR A 329 13.07 17.06 2.03
C TYR A 329 14.42 17.78 2.05
N ALA A 330 14.97 18.22 0.88
CA ALA A 330 16.23 18.96 0.83
C ALA A 330 16.22 20.27 1.62
N GLU A 331 15.06 20.81 1.95
CA GLU A 331 14.91 21.99 2.81
C GLU A 331 15.22 21.71 4.28
N TYR A 332 15.00 20.46 4.74
CA TYR A 332 15.24 20.02 6.11
C TYR A 332 16.57 19.28 6.28
N LEU A 333 17.19 18.87 5.20
CA LEU A 333 18.40 18.04 5.21
C LEU A 333 19.47 18.66 4.33
N GLN A 334 20.71 18.66 4.80
CA GLN A 334 21.84 19.07 3.97
C GLN A 334 21.92 18.21 2.72
N LYS A 335 22.25 18.83 1.59
CA LYS A 335 22.25 18.20 0.26
C LYS A 335 23.16 16.99 0.18
N GLU A 336 24.29 17.05 0.92
CA GLU A 336 25.37 16.07 0.93
C GLU A 336 24.97 14.73 1.54
N PHE A 337 23.99 14.69 2.45
CA PHE A 337 23.53 13.45 3.07
C PHE A 337 22.01 13.20 2.99
N CYS A 338 21.29 14.05 2.29
CA CYS A 338 19.84 13.84 2.08
C CYS A 338 19.53 12.46 1.50
N ALA A 339 20.30 12.01 0.51
CA ALA A 339 20.18 10.68 -0.07
C ALA A 339 20.42 9.57 0.97
N ALA A 340 21.36 9.76 1.89
CA ALA A 340 21.62 8.80 2.97
C ALA A 340 20.44 8.67 3.93
N VAL A 341 19.80 9.79 4.30
CA VAL A 341 18.58 9.77 5.13
C VAL A 341 17.42 9.11 4.38
N GLY A 342 17.28 9.32 3.08
CA GLY A 342 16.32 8.61 2.23
C GLY A 342 16.54 7.09 2.23
N ILE A 343 17.79 6.63 2.18
CA ILE A 343 18.14 5.22 2.28
C ILE A 343 17.87 4.69 3.71
N LEU A 344 18.19 5.46 4.77
CA LEU A 344 17.82 5.11 6.15
C LEU A 344 16.33 4.96 6.31
N TRP A 345 15.53 5.86 5.75
CA TRP A 345 14.08 5.73 5.73
C TRP A 345 13.63 4.41 5.09
N ARG A 346 14.25 4.01 3.96
CA ARG A 346 13.96 2.72 3.32
C ARG A 346 14.44 1.54 4.18
N LEU A 347 15.55 1.67 4.92
CA LEU A 347 16.02 0.66 5.86
C LEU A 347 15.06 0.44 7.04
N PHE A 348 14.30 1.46 7.46
CA PHE A 348 13.25 1.29 8.46
C PHE A 348 11.97 0.73 7.87
N TYR A 349 11.57 1.16 6.69
CA TYR A 349 10.23 1.02 6.16
C TYR A 349 10.07 -0.08 5.11
N TYR A 350 11.11 -0.40 4.33
CA TYR A 350 11.01 -1.26 3.14
C TYR A 350 11.90 -2.51 3.24
N TYR A 351 13.19 -2.35 3.42
CA TYR A 351 14.14 -3.46 3.41
C TYR A 351 13.91 -4.51 4.50
N PRO A 352 13.51 -4.18 5.76
CA PRO A 352 13.24 -5.18 6.77
C PRO A 352 12.17 -6.19 6.32
N TYR A 353 11.13 -5.73 5.62
CA TYR A 353 10.07 -6.64 5.16
C TYR A 353 10.52 -7.57 4.05
N LEU A 354 11.49 -7.17 3.22
CA LEU A 354 12.11 -8.07 2.25
C LEU A 354 12.86 -9.20 2.95
N PHE A 355 13.68 -8.89 3.95
CA PHE A 355 14.45 -9.91 4.70
C PHE A 355 13.56 -10.77 5.59
N ILE A 356 12.69 -10.15 6.39
CA ILE A 356 11.76 -10.86 7.28
C ILE A 356 10.86 -11.77 6.46
N GLY A 357 10.29 -11.28 5.36
CA GLY A 357 9.42 -12.06 4.50
C GLY A 357 10.13 -13.26 3.87
N ALA A 358 11.36 -13.09 3.40
CA ALA A 358 12.16 -14.18 2.85
C ALA A 358 12.42 -15.28 3.89
N LEU A 359 12.63 -14.94 5.16
CA LEU A 359 12.84 -15.88 6.27
C LEU A 359 11.53 -16.51 6.78
N VAL A 360 10.46 -15.71 6.81
CA VAL A 360 9.17 -16.11 7.39
C VAL A 360 8.36 -16.98 6.43
N LEU A 361 8.41 -16.72 5.13
CA LEU A 361 7.61 -17.41 4.11
C LEU A 361 7.80 -18.94 4.13
N PRO A 362 9.03 -19.51 4.11
CA PRO A 362 9.21 -20.95 4.15
C PRO A 362 8.68 -21.59 5.44
N ARG A 363 8.94 -20.97 6.59
CA ARG A 363 8.45 -21.44 7.90
C ARG A 363 6.92 -21.42 7.97
N TRP A 364 6.31 -20.38 7.46
CA TRP A 364 4.87 -20.24 7.39
C TRP A 364 4.25 -21.32 6.48
N LEU A 365 4.81 -21.60 5.31
CA LEU A 365 4.32 -22.62 4.39
C LEU A 365 4.35 -24.02 5.04
N ILE A 366 5.42 -24.37 5.75
CA ILE A 366 5.51 -25.64 6.47
C ILE A 366 4.41 -25.75 7.54
N ARG A 367 4.21 -24.67 8.32
CA ARG A 367 3.19 -24.61 9.37
C ARG A 367 1.78 -24.81 8.82
N VAL A 368 1.43 -24.07 7.78
CA VAL A 368 0.07 -24.11 7.21
C VAL A 368 -0.23 -25.46 6.56
N ASN A 369 0.74 -26.04 5.86
CA ASN A 369 0.58 -27.38 5.26
C ASN A 369 0.41 -28.47 6.32
N LYS A 370 1.15 -28.39 7.44
CA LYS A 370 1.00 -29.31 8.58
C LYS A 370 -0.40 -29.21 9.22
N ASN A 371 -0.90 -28.00 9.40
CA ASN A 371 -2.22 -27.77 9.99
C ASN A 371 -3.36 -28.27 9.07
N ARG A 372 -3.23 -28.11 7.75
CA ARG A 372 -4.22 -28.66 6.79
C ARG A 372 -4.25 -30.20 6.80
N LYS A 373 -3.10 -30.85 6.90
CA LYS A 373 -3.03 -32.33 7.00
C LYS A 373 -3.71 -32.85 8.28
N LYS A 374 -3.60 -32.10 9.39
CA LYS A 374 -4.29 -32.45 10.66
C LYS A 374 -5.82 -32.28 10.60
N LYS A 375 -6.32 -31.30 9.83
CA LYS A 375 -7.77 -31.09 9.67
C LYS A 375 -8.45 -32.04 8.68
N LYS A 376 -7.66 -32.77 7.87
CA LYS A 376 -8.16 -33.77 6.91
C LYS A 376 -8.15 -35.20 7.47
N LYS A 377 -7.52 -35.42 8.62
CA LYS A 377 -7.59 -36.64 9.43
C LYS A 377 -8.65 -36.48 10.52
#